data_f0aa617f121579e678ac8cbfe4b23520
#
_entry.id   f0aa617f121579e678ac8cbfe4b23520
#
_cell.length_a   1.000
_cell.length_b   1.000
_cell.length_c   1.000
_cell.angle_alpha   90.00
_cell.angle_beta   90.00
_cell.angle_gamma   90.00
#
_symmetry.space_group_name_H-M   'P 1'
#
loop_
_entity.id
_entity.type
_entity.pdbx_description
1 polymer ?
#
loop_
_entity_poly.entity_id
_entity_poly.type
_entity_poly.pdbx_seq_one_letter_code
_entity_poly.pdbx_strand_id
1 'polypeptide(L)'
;MDIPILIKNTVNPDLELWIGAFERINNAGLKQLGAIHRGFSSYDKKIYRNLPQWHIPIELRRRIPELPIFCDPSHIGGKRELVAPLCQQAMDLGFDGLIVESHCNPDCAWSDAAQQVTPDVLDYILNLLVIRKETQTTENMGQLRNQINDSD
;
A
#
# COMPACT_ATOMS: atom_id res chain seq x y z
N MET A 1 -19.13 6.90 -19.35
CA MET A 1 -19.17 7.12 -17.87
C MET A 1 -17.78 6.84 -17.37
N ASP A 2 -17.09 7.79 -16.77
CA ASP A 2 -15.72 7.61 -16.28
C ASP A 2 -15.78 7.31 -14.77
N ILE A 3 -15.72 6.03 -14.43
CA ILE A 3 -15.82 5.53 -13.04
C ILE A 3 -14.40 5.22 -12.56
N PRO A 4 -13.96 5.74 -11.40
CA PRO A 4 -12.70 5.34 -10.81
C PRO A 4 -12.67 3.84 -10.49
N ILE A 5 -11.59 3.16 -10.88
CA ILE A 5 -11.40 1.73 -10.63
C ILE A 5 -10.13 1.50 -9.83
N LEU A 6 -10.26 0.87 -8.68
CA LEU A 6 -9.14 0.43 -7.86
C LEU A 6 -8.87 -1.06 -8.11
N ILE A 7 -7.66 -1.38 -8.56
CA ILE A 7 -7.26 -2.74 -8.89
C ILE A 7 -6.37 -3.30 -7.78
N LYS A 8 -6.92 -4.25 -7.04
CA LYS A 8 -6.21 -4.96 -5.97
C LYS A 8 -5.27 -6.00 -6.58
N ASN A 9 -4.02 -6.08 -6.10
CA ASN A 9 -3.10 -7.13 -6.54
C ASN A 9 -3.63 -8.52 -6.19
N THR A 10 -3.27 -9.50 -7.00
CA THR A 10 -3.49 -10.92 -6.69
C THR A 10 -2.54 -11.35 -5.55
N VAL A 11 -2.80 -12.51 -4.96
CA VAL A 11 -1.87 -13.07 -3.95
C VAL A 11 -0.57 -13.59 -4.56
N ASN A 12 -0.51 -13.78 -5.87
CA ASN A 12 0.71 -14.13 -6.59
C ASN A 12 1.64 -12.90 -6.63
N PRO A 13 2.92 -13.01 -6.19
CA PRO A 13 3.88 -11.90 -6.18
C PRO A 13 4.48 -11.62 -7.57
N ASP A 14 3.64 -11.57 -8.59
CA ASP A 14 4.02 -11.28 -9.97
C ASP A 14 3.54 -9.87 -10.35
N LEU A 15 4.49 -8.94 -10.50
CA LEU A 15 4.20 -7.55 -10.85
C LEU A 15 3.62 -7.43 -12.26
N GLU A 16 4.05 -8.26 -13.21
CA GLU A 16 3.58 -8.20 -14.60
C GLU A 16 2.09 -8.59 -14.69
N LEU A 17 1.63 -9.51 -13.87
CA LEU A 17 0.19 -9.83 -13.77
C LEU A 17 -0.62 -8.63 -13.28
N TRP A 18 -0.08 -7.89 -12.33
CA TRP A 18 -0.75 -6.70 -11.79
C TRP A 18 -0.76 -5.56 -12.82
N ILE A 19 0.36 -5.28 -13.45
CA ILE A 19 0.46 -4.29 -14.55
C ILE A 19 -0.48 -4.66 -15.70
N GLY A 20 -0.49 -5.91 -16.13
CA GLY A 20 -1.39 -6.39 -17.19
C GLY A 20 -2.88 -6.24 -16.87
N ALA A 21 -3.26 -6.20 -15.58
CA ALA A 21 -4.64 -5.87 -15.18
C ALA A 21 -4.96 -4.39 -15.48
N PHE A 22 -4.04 -3.46 -15.15
CA PHE A 22 -4.20 -2.04 -15.49
C PHE A 22 -4.27 -1.81 -16.99
N GLU A 23 -3.41 -2.45 -17.76
CA GLU A 23 -3.40 -2.35 -19.22
C GLU A 23 -4.74 -2.77 -19.84
N ARG A 24 -5.28 -3.90 -19.39
CA ARG A 24 -6.58 -4.39 -19.88
C ARG A 24 -7.73 -3.40 -19.62
N ILE A 25 -7.80 -2.87 -18.40
CA ILE A 25 -8.84 -1.92 -18.01
C ILE A 25 -8.66 -0.59 -18.74
N ASN A 26 -7.41 -0.11 -18.87
CA ASN A 26 -7.08 1.10 -19.62
C ASN A 26 -7.43 0.97 -21.10
N ASN A 27 -7.17 -0.19 -21.71
CA ASN A 27 -7.52 -0.48 -23.11
C ASN A 27 -9.04 -0.59 -23.32
N ALA A 28 -9.81 -0.96 -22.29
CA ALA A 28 -11.27 -0.91 -22.30
C ALA A 28 -11.85 0.52 -22.20
N GLY A 29 -10.98 1.55 -22.11
CA GLY A 29 -11.38 2.96 -22.12
C GLY A 29 -11.58 3.58 -20.74
N LEU A 30 -11.33 2.85 -19.65
CA LEU A 30 -11.42 3.35 -18.27
C LEU A 30 -10.06 3.90 -17.84
N LYS A 31 -9.99 5.20 -17.57
CA LYS A 31 -8.73 5.94 -17.39
C LYS A 31 -8.44 6.30 -15.92
N GLN A 32 -9.47 6.40 -15.09
CA GLN A 32 -9.28 6.72 -13.66
C GLN A 32 -8.95 5.43 -12.89
N LEU A 33 -7.67 5.10 -12.83
CA LEU A 33 -7.18 3.86 -12.23
C LEU A 33 -6.38 4.13 -10.96
N GLY A 34 -6.46 3.22 -10.00
CA GLY A 34 -5.63 3.19 -8.81
C GLY A 34 -5.31 1.76 -8.40
N ALA A 35 -4.21 1.58 -7.68
CA ALA A 35 -3.74 0.30 -7.20
C ALA A 35 -4.09 0.10 -5.72
N ILE A 36 -4.47 -1.13 -5.32
CA ILE A 36 -4.57 -1.53 -3.91
C ILE A 36 -3.56 -2.63 -3.65
N HIS A 37 -2.61 -2.35 -2.77
CA HIS A 37 -1.65 -3.31 -2.29
C HIS A 37 -2.18 -4.03 -1.04
N ARG A 38 -2.43 -5.34 -1.17
CA ARG A 38 -2.96 -6.19 -0.11
C ARG A 38 -1.98 -7.27 0.40
N GLY A 39 -0.71 -7.17 0.00
CA GLY A 39 0.29 -8.20 0.25
C GLY A 39 0.15 -9.41 -0.67
N PHE A 40 1.10 -10.33 -0.53
CA PHE A 40 1.26 -11.50 -1.40
C PHE A 40 1.31 -12.79 -0.60
N SER A 41 0.92 -13.89 -1.22
CA SER A 41 1.00 -15.21 -0.62
C SER A 41 2.45 -15.59 -0.31
N SER A 42 2.66 -16.23 0.82
CA SER A 42 3.94 -16.80 1.21
C SER A 42 3.73 -18.15 1.88
N TYR A 43 4.72 -19.02 1.74
CA TYR A 43 4.74 -20.28 2.48
C TYR A 43 4.90 -20.05 3.99
N ASP A 44 5.71 -19.06 4.38
CA ASP A 44 5.92 -18.69 5.79
C ASP A 44 4.93 -17.60 6.23
N LYS A 45 3.91 -18.01 6.97
CA LYS A 45 2.83 -17.14 7.49
C LYS A 45 2.96 -16.82 8.99
N LYS A 46 4.17 -16.64 9.49
CA LYS A 46 4.38 -16.47 10.96
C LYS A 46 3.81 -15.17 11.50
N ILE A 47 3.96 -14.08 10.80
CA ILE A 47 3.57 -12.73 11.26
C ILE A 47 2.35 -12.24 10.50
N TYR A 48 2.45 -12.18 9.18
CA TYR A 48 1.44 -11.62 8.28
C TYR A 48 0.55 -12.70 7.65
N ARG A 49 -0.71 -12.35 7.38
CA ARG A 49 -1.59 -13.18 6.54
C ARG A 49 -1.08 -13.24 5.10
N ASN A 50 -0.68 -12.07 4.58
CA ASN A 50 -0.03 -11.94 3.28
C ASN A 50 1.23 -11.10 3.46
N LEU A 51 2.38 -11.57 2.96
CA LEU A 51 3.62 -10.80 3.07
C LEU A 51 3.52 -9.48 2.32
N PRO A 52 3.93 -8.37 2.93
CA PRO A 52 3.84 -7.07 2.26
C PRO A 52 4.71 -6.99 1.00
N GLN A 53 5.90 -7.58 0.97
CA GLN A 53 6.84 -7.51 -0.18
C GLN A 53 6.87 -6.11 -0.80
N TRP A 54 7.16 -5.10 0.02
CA TRP A 54 7.06 -3.67 -0.31
C TRP A 54 7.78 -3.26 -1.60
N HIS A 55 8.83 -4.00 -1.99
CA HIS A 55 9.57 -3.76 -3.24
C HIS A 55 8.68 -3.86 -4.49
N ILE A 56 7.61 -4.67 -4.46
CA ILE A 56 6.70 -4.83 -5.61
C ILE A 56 5.86 -3.56 -5.84
N PRO A 57 5.10 -3.01 -4.88
CA PRO A 57 4.38 -1.77 -5.10
C PRO A 57 5.32 -0.56 -5.30
N ILE A 58 6.52 -0.56 -4.72
CA ILE A 58 7.53 0.47 -5.00
C ILE A 58 7.96 0.42 -6.46
N GLU A 59 8.22 -0.78 -7.00
CA GLU A 59 8.56 -0.95 -8.42
C GLU A 59 7.38 -0.61 -9.33
N LEU A 60 6.12 -0.91 -8.93
CA LEU A 60 4.93 -0.47 -9.64
C LEU A 60 4.90 1.05 -9.79
N ARG A 61 5.13 1.79 -8.67
CA ARG A 61 5.19 3.26 -8.68
C ARG A 61 6.31 3.77 -9.58
N ARG A 62 7.48 3.13 -9.55
CA ARG A 62 8.59 3.51 -10.42
C ARG A 62 8.25 3.39 -11.91
N ARG A 63 7.46 2.38 -12.30
CA ARG A 63 7.04 2.15 -13.68
C ARG A 63 5.85 2.99 -14.11
N ILE A 64 4.93 3.28 -13.20
CA ILE A 64 3.70 4.06 -13.46
C ILE A 64 3.59 5.14 -12.37
N PRO A 65 4.37 6.24 -12.44
CA PRO A 65 4.43 7.25 -11.38
C PRO A 65 3.10 7.94 -11.08
N GLU A 66 2.25 8.08 -12.10
CA GLU A 66 0.94 8.76 -12.00
C GLU A 66 -0.14 7.89 -11.34
N LEU A 67 0.12 6.59 -11.13
CA LEU A 67 -0.85 5.67 -10.56
C LEU A 67 -0.92 5.82 -9.04
N PRO A 68 -2.07 6.25 -8.47
CA PRO A 68 -2.20 6.27 -7.02
C PRO A 68 -2.20 4.84 -6.44
N ILE A 69 -1.46 4.64 -5.36
CA ILE A 69 -1.30 3.34 -4.70
C ILE A 69 -1.81 3.43 -3.26
N PHE A 70 -2.80 2.62 -2.94
CA PHE A 70 -3.38 2.47 -1.61
C PHE A 70 -2.87 1.20 -0.94
N CYS A 71 -2.67 1.24 0.36
CA CYS A 71 -2.34 0.07 1.16
C CYS A 71 -3.60 -0.50 1.83
N ASP A 72 -3.72 -1.82 1.83
CA ASP A 72 -4.73 -2.57 2.56
C ASP A 72 -4.07 -3.31 3.76
N PRO A 73 -3.88 -2.63 4.89
CA PRO A 73 -3.20 -3.19 6.06
C PRO A 73 -3.99 -4.34 6.69
N SER A 74 -5.32 -4.35 6.55
CA SER A 74 -6.19 -5.40 7.08
C SER A 74 -5.87 -6.75 6.45
N HIS A 75 -5.77 -6.82 5.12
CA HIS A 75 -5.45 -8.06 4.41
C HIS A 75 -3.97 -8.42 4.46
N ILE A 76 -3.06 -7.46 4.60
CA ILE A 76 -1.64 -7.73 4.83
C ILE A 76 -1.48 -8.39 6.21
N GLY A 77 -1.98 -7.74 7.26
CA GLY A 77 -1.80 -8.18 8.64
C GLY A 77 -2.61 -9.44 8.97
N GLY A 78 -3.89 -9.45 8.62
CA GLY A 78 -4.84 -10.49 9.02
C GLY A 78 -5.17 -10.50 10.51
N LYS A 79 -4.70 -9.49 11.26
CA LYS A 79 -4.88 -9.31 12.70
C LYS A 79 -4.99 -7.84 13.04
N ARG A 80 -5.85 -7.49 14.02
CA ARG A 80 -6.10 -6.09 14.44
C ARG A 80 -4.85 -5.36 14.90
N GLU A 81 -3.99 -6.04 15.67
CA GLU A 81 -2.78 -5.45 16.21
C GLU A 81 -1.76 -5.02 15.15
N LEU A 82 -1.86 -5.56 13.93
CA LEU A 82 -0.98 -5.22 12.82
C LEU A 82 -1.50 -4.06 11.96
N VAL A 83 -2.76 -3.66 12.11
CA VAL A 83 -3.36 -2.61 11.27
C VAL A 83 -2.63 -1.27 11.45
N ALA A 84 -2.49 -0.80 12.70
CA ALA A 84 -1.85 0.49 12.99
C ALA A 84 -0.38 0.57 12.50
N PRO A 85 0.50 -0.38 12.84
CA PRO A 85 1.89 -0.34 12.36
C PRO A 85 2.00 -0.45 10.83
N LEU A 86 1.13 -1.22 10.17
CA LEU A 86 1.12 -1.32 8.71
C LEU A 86 0.59 -0.03 8.05
N CYS A 87 -0.38 0.64 8.65
CA CYS A 87 -0.82 1.97 8.21
C CYS A 87 0.35 2.95 8.23
N GLN A 88 1.10 3.03 9.34
CA GLN A 88 2.23 3.94 9.44
C GLN A 88 3.34 3.58 8.45
N GLN A 89 3.63 2.29 8.28
CA GLN A 89 4.64 1.84 7.32
C GLN A 89 4.28 2.20 5.88
N ALA A 90 2.99 2.10 5.51
CA ALA A 90 2.52 2.54 4.20
C ALA A 90 2.71 4.04 4.00
N MET A 91 2.40 4.88 5.02
CA MET A 91 2.64 6.33 4.94
C MET A 91 4.12 6.65 4.84
N ASP A 92 4.98 5.94 5.58
CA ASP A 92 6.44 6.12 5.52
C ASP A 92 7.02 5.76 4.14
N LEU A 93 6.38 4.85 3.42
CA LEU A 93 6.74 4.45 2.05
C LEU A 93 6.07 5.32 0.97
N GLY A 94 5.34 6.37 1.36
CA GLY A 94 4.73 7.32 0.44
C GLY A 94 3.53 6.79 -0.33
N PHE A 95 2.77 5.86 0.25
CA PHE A 95 1.47 5.45 -0.33
C PHE A 95 0.48 6.61 -0.30
N ASP A 96 -0.41 6.67 -1.29
CA ASP A 96 -1.37 7.77 -1.46
C ASP A 96 -2.57 7.66 -0.52
N GLY A 97 -2.78 6.50 0.09
CA GLY A 97 -3.86 6.30 1.04
C GLY A 97 -3.95 4.87 1.58
N LEU A 98 -5.00 4.65 2.34
CA LEU A 98 -5.26 3.41 3.06
C LEU A 98 -6.66 2.89 2.76
N ILE A 99 -6.84 1.57 2.76
CA ILE A 99 -8.13 0.90 2.75
C ILE A 99 -8.17 -0.04 3.95
N VAL A 100 -8.96 0.29 4.95
CA VAL A 100 -9.02 -0.43 6.23
C VAL A 100 -10.42 -1.01 6.43
N GLU A 101 -10.49 -2.27 6.79
CA GLU A 101 -11.74 -2.90 7.16
C GLU A 101 -12.17 -2.49 8.57
N SER A 102 -13.37 -1.92 8.67
CA SER A 102 -13.95 -1.50 9.95
C SER A 102 -15.37 -2.03 10.12
N HIS A 103 -15.70 -2.45 11.34
CA HIS A 103 -17.01 -2.98 11.70
C HIS A 103 -17.38 -2.54 13.12
N CYS A 104 -18.66 -2.22 13.36
CA CYS A 104 -19.14 -1.78 14.68
C CYS A 104 -18.94 -2.83 15.79
N ASN A 105 -18.98 -4.11 15.42
CA ASN A 105 -18.66 -5.24 16.30
C ASN A 105 -17.85 -6.28 15.52
N PRO A 106 -16.51 -6.14 15.41
CA PRO A 106 -15.69 -6.98 14.56
C PRO A 106 -15.80 -8.48 14.85
N ASP A 107 -16.03 -8.86 16.11
CA ASP A 107 -16.11 -10.27 16.50
C ASP A 107 -17.38 -10.99 15.94
N CYS A 108 -18.38 -10.19 15.53
CA CYS A 108 -19.60 -10.68 14.89
C CYS A 108 -19.59 -10.46 13.36
N ALA A 109 -18.49 -10.04 12.77
CA ALA A 109 -18.39 -9.85 11.33
C ALA A 109 -18.52 -11.21 10.60
N TRP A 110 -19.21 -11.20 9.47
CA TRP A 110 -19.45 -12.41 8.68
C TRP A 110 -18.19 -12.97 8.02
N SER A 111 -17.20 -12.12 7.81
CA SER A 111 -15.89 -12.49 7.25
C SER A 111 -14.79 -11.67 7.88
N ASP A 112 -13.58 -12.21 7.86
CA ASP A 112 -12.34 -11.50 8.22
C ASP A 112 -12.35 -10.79 9.59
N ALA A 113 -13.16 -11.29 10.54
CA ALA A 113 -13.38 -10.72 11.87
C ALA A 113 -12.07 -10.37 12.62
N ALA A 114 -11.04 -11.22 12.49
CA ALA A 114 -9.77 -11.06 13.21
C ALA A 114 -8.96 -9.82 12.77
N GLN A 115 -9.20 -9.30 11.57
CA GLN A 115 -8.44 -8.17 11.00
C GLN A 115 -9.21 -6.85 11.00
N GLN A 116 -10.51 -6.88 11.27
CA GLN A 116 -11.35 -5.68 11.30
C GLN A 116 -11.16 -4.92 12.61
N VAL A 117 -11.16 -3.60 12.54
CA VAL A 117 -11.11 -2.70 13.70
C VAL A 117 -12.48 -2.03 13.91
N THR A 118 -12.74 -1.50 15.10
CA THR A 118 -13.93 -0.67 15.31
C THR A 118 -13.75 0.72 14.71
N PRO A 119 -14.83 1.47 14.42
CA PRO A 119 -14.73 2.86 13.97
C PRO A 119 -13.90 3.75 14.90
N ASP A 120 -14.06 3.61 16.20
CA ASP A 120 -13.30 4.38 17.19
C ASP A 120 -11.80 4.05 17.15
N VAL A 121 -11.46 2.78 16.99
CA VAL A 121 -10.04 2.36 16.81
C VAL A 121 -9.48 2.87 15.49
N LEU A 122 -10.28 2.87 14.42
CA LEU A 122 -9.86 3.43 13.13
C LEU A 122 -9.60 4.93 13.26
N ASP A 123 -10.51 5.69 13.88
CA ASP A 123 -10.33 7.13 14.14
C ASP A 123 -9.06 7.39 14.93
N TYR A 124 -8.83 6.63 15.99
CA TYR A 124 -7.60 6.72 16.78
C TYR A 124 -6.34 6.46 15.96
N ILE A 125 -6.33 5.41 15.12
CA ILE A 125 -5.21 5.11 14.24
C ILE A 125 -4.94 6.28 13.29
N LEU A 126 -5.98 6.79 12.62
CA LEU A 126 -5.85 7.89 11.65
C LEU A 126 -5.30 9.16 12.29
N ASN A 127 -5.70 9.48 13.52
CA ASN A 127 -5.21 10.64 14.26
C ASN A 127 -3.74 10.51 14.72
N LEU A 128 -3.21 9.29 14.84
CA LEU A 128 -1.81 9.04 15.21
C LEU A 128 -0.86 8.97 14.02
N LEU A 129 -1.38 8.85 12.79
CA LEU A 129 -0.51 8.71 11.61
C LEU A 129 0.34 9.96 11.39
N VAL A 130 1.63 9.72 11.20
CA VAL A 130 2.58 10.74 10.78
C VAL A 130 2.72 10.69 9.27
N ILE A 131 2.20 11.71 8.59
CA ILE A 131 2.37 11.87 7.14
C ILE A 131 3.66 12.65 6.91
N ARG A 132 4.67 11.99 6.33
CA ARG A 132 5.93 12.63 6.01
C ARG A 132 5.76 13.45 4.74
N LYS A 133 6.20 14.71 4.78
CA LYS A 133 6.31 15.53 3.56
C LYS A 133 7.48 15.00 2.75
N GLU A 134 7.31 14.92 1.42
CA GLU A 134 8.44 14.70 0.53
C GLU A 134 9.52 15.77 0.81
N THR A 135 10.67 15.32 1.26
CA THR A 135 11.85 16.19 1.28
C THR A 135 12.29 16.33 -0.16
N GLN A 136 12.31 17.56 -0.67
CA GLN A 136 12.93 17.87 -1.96
C GLN A 136 14.45 17.62 -1.83
N THR A 137 14.86 16.37 -2.04
CA THR A 137 16.24 15.91 -1.80
C THR A 137 17.12 16.04 -3.05
N THR A 138 16.62 16.61 -4.15
CA THR A 138 17.37 16.71 -5.41
C THR A 138 18.64 17.58 -5.32
N GLU A 139 18.61 18.64 -4.53
CA GLU A 139 19.79 19.51 -4.36
C GLU A 139 20.85 18.89 -3.42
N ASN A 140 20.43 18.25 -2.34
CA ASN A 140 21.34 17.64 -1.38
C ASN A 140 22.04 16.38 -1.93
N MET A 141 21.39 15.59 -2.79
CA MET A 141 22.00 14.41 -3.41
C MET A 141 23.07 14.78 -4.44
N GLY A 142 22.90 15.90 -5.14
CA GLY A 142 23.92 16.42 -6.05
C GLY A 142 25.19 16.84 -5.29
N GLN A 143 25.03 17.51 -4.16
CA GLN A 143 26.15 17.93 -3.30
C GLN A 143 26.86 16.74 -2.65
N LEU A 144 26.12 15.73 -2.19
CA LEU A 144 26.68 14.50 -1.62
C LEU A 144 27.47 13.71 -2.65
N ARG A 145 26.99 13.63 -3.88
CA ARG A 145 27.68 12.97 -5.01
C ARG A 145 29.00 13.65 -5.35
N ASN A 146 29.02 14.97 -5.33
CA ASN A 146 30.24 15.75 -5.56
C ASN A 146 31.25 15.56 -4.43
N GLN A 147 30.81 15.54 -3.17
CA GLN A 147 31.68 15.28 -2.01
C GLN A 147 32.30 13.89 -2.02
N ILE A 148 31.57 12.86 -2.50
CA ILE A 148 32.10 11.50 -2.62
C ILE A 148 33.15 11.41 -3.75
N ASN A 149 32.93 12.08 -4.88
CA ASN A 149 33.84 12.06 -6.02
C ASN A 149 35.12 12.94 -5.82
N ASP A 150 35.07 13.91 -4.93
CA ASP A 150 36.24 14.78 -4.60
C ASP A 150 37.14 14.12 -3.51
N SER A 151 36.81 12.94 -3.02
CA SER A 151 37.55 12.22 -1.98
C SER A 151 38.45 11.09 -2.48
N ASP A 152 38.54 10.90 -3.80
CA ASP A 152 39.46 10.01 -4.53
C ASP A 152 40.55 10.83 -5.24
#